data_8fe58aad486cbb68170d852a9b57da58
#
_entry.id   8fe58aad486cbb68170d852a9b57da58
#
_cell.length_a   1.000
_cell.length_b   1.000
_cell.length_c   1.000
_cell.angle_alpha   90.00
_cell.angle_beta   90.00
_cell.angle_gamma   90.00
#
_symmetry.space_group_name_H-M   'P 1'
#
loop_
_entity.id
_entity.type
_entity.pdbx_description
1 polymer ?
#
loop_
_entity_poly.entity_id
_entity_poly.type
_entity_poly.pdbx_seq_one_letter_code
_entity_poly.pdbx_strand_id
1 'polypeptide(L)'
;MEQQNEQNLYISSITWGELQRGVAKLPFSHRKSDLTVWLNQMKESFSSRILPISVDVSEQWGLMTADLESRGLAMPLMVSLIAATARHYQMTLVTRNVNDFKDTQLQLINPWQEYK
;
A
#
# COMPACT_ATOMS: atom_id res chain seq x y z
N MET A 1 -8.52 16.43 10.84
CA MET A 1 -7.24 15.72 10.67
C MET A 1 -6.21 16.66 10.07
N GLU A 2 -5.06 16.68 10.65
CA GLU A 2 -3.98 17.47 10.10
C GLU A 2 -3.51 16.89 8.78
N GLN A 3 -3.17 17.75 7.84
CA GLN A 3 -2.59 17.29 6.60
C GLN A 3 -1.21 16.70 6.86
N GLN A 4 -0.98 15.55 6.27
CA GLN A 4 0.34 14.95 6.32
C GLN A 4 1.28 15.74 5.40
N ASN A 5 2.50 15.93 5.87
CA ASN A 5 3.55 16.44 5.01
C ASN A 5 3.80 15.40 3.92
N GLU A 6 3.86 15.83 2.67
CA GLU A 6 4.10 14.93 1.54
C GLU A 6 5.35 14.08 1.75
N GLN A 7 6.38 14.65 2.37
CA GLN A 7 7.63 13.94 2.64
C GLN A 7 7.49 12.81 3.65
N ASN A 8 6.37 12.76 4.38
CA ASN A 8 6.09 11.70 5.34
C ASN A 8 5.20 10.60 4.76
N LEU A 9 4.85 10.71 3.49
CA LEU A 9 4.02 9.72 2.81
C LEU A 9 4.90 8.75 2.05
N TYR A 10 4.61 7.46 2.22
CA TYR A 10 5.34 6.36 1.59
C TYR A 10 4.36 5.46 0.87
N ILE A 11 4.83 4.81 -0.17
CA ILE A 11 4.02 3.88 -0.98
C ILE A 11 4.75 2.55 -1.02
N SER A 12 4.02 1.44 -0.80
CA SER A 12 4.64 0.13 -1.00
C SER A 12 4.85 -0.13 -2.48
N SER A 13 5.88 -0.90 -2.82
CA SER A 13 6.12 -1.27 -4.22
C SER A 13 4.94 -2.07 -4.80
N ILE A 14 4.20 -2.80 -3.96
CA ILE A 14 3.00 -3.51 -4.38
C ILE A 14 1.90 -2.52 -4.80
N THR A 15 1.65 -1.50 -3.99
CA THR A 15 0.68 -0.46 -4.33
C THR A 15 1.08 0.24 -5.61
N TRP A 16 2.37 0.53 -5.77
CA TRP A 16 2.88 1.12 -6.99
C TRP A 16 2.56 0.25 -8.20
N GLY A 17 2.83 -1.06 -8.09
CA GLY A 17 2.51 -2.00 -9.16
C GLY A 17 1.04 -2.05 -9.49
N GLU A 18 0.16 -1.96 -8.48
CA GLU A 18 -1.28 -1.94 -8.71
C GLU A 18 -1.72 -0.67 -9.44
N LEU A 19 -1.14 0.47 -9.12
CA LEU A 19 -1.41 1.72 -9.84
C LEU A 19 -0.98 1.59 -11.31
N GLN A 20 0.20 1.06 -11.55
CA GLN A 20 0.70 0.85 -12.90
C GLN A 20 -0.22 -0.08 -13.69
N ARG A 21 -0.64 -1.18 -13.05
CA ARG A 21 -1.53 -2.14 -13.67
C ARG A 21 -2.88 -1.50 -14.02
N GLY A 22 -3.41 -0.70 -13.11
CA GLY A 22 -4.69 -0.03 -13.33
C GLY A 22 -4.66 0.88 -14.56
N VAL A 23 -3.58 1.65 -14.71
CA VAL A 23 -3.43 2.54 -15.86
C VAL A 23 -3.19 1.74 -17.13
N ALA A 24 -2.35 0.71 -17.05
CA ALA A 24 -2.03 -0.12 -18.22
C ALA A 24 -3.26 -0.82 -18.81
N LYS A 25 -4.24 -1.14 -17.97
CA LYS A 25 -5.46 -1.82 -18.41
C LYS A 25 -6.47 -0.90 -19.09
N LEU A 26 -6.28 0.41 -19.00
CA LEU A 26 -7.21 1.33 -19.65
C LEU A 26 -7.11 1.24 -21.18
N PRO A 27 -8.24 1.44 -21.89
CA PRO A 27 -8.18 1.54 -23.35
C PRO A 27 -7.41 2.80 -23.77
N PHE A 28 -6.85 2.78 -24.95
CA PHE A 28 -6.16 3.95 -25.50
C PHE A 28 -7.09 5.15 -25.49
N SER A 29 -6.63 6.26 -24.89
CA SER A 29 -7.45 7.44 -24.72
C SER A 29 -6.58 8.57 -24.17
N HIS A 30 -7.11 9.78 -24.19
CA HIS A 30 -6.45 10.91 -23.52
C HIS A 30 -6.28 10.65 -22.03
N ARG A 31 -7.29 10.02 -21.42
CA ARG A 31 -7.23 9.70 -20.00
C ARG A 31 -6.05 8.78 -19.69
N LYS A 32 -5.86 7.74 -20.51
CA LYS A 32 -4.73 6.82 -20.31
C LYS A 32 -3.41 7.55 -20.45
N SER A 33 -3.27 8.40 -21.46
CA SER A 33 -2.06 9.19 -21.67
C SER A 33 -1.78 10.10 -20.49
N ASP A 34 -2.80 10.80 -20.01
CA ASP A 34 -2.66 11.73 -18.88
C ASP A 34 -2.27 11.00 -17.61
N LEU A 35 -2.87 9.84 -17.35
CA LEU A 35 -2.55 9.04 -16.18
C LEU A 35 -1.16 8.42 -16.26
N THR A 36 -0.71 8.07 -17.46
CA THR A 36 0.65 7.57 -17.67
C THR A 36 1.67 8.66 -17.33
N VAL A 37 1.43 9.87 -17.79
CA VAL A 37 2.30 11.03 -17.44
C VAL A 37 2.29 11.26 -15.95
N TRP A 38 1.12 11.24 -15.34
CA TRP A 38 0.96 11.42 -13.90
C TRP A 38 1.75 10.38 -13.11
N LEU A 39 1.67 9.10 -13.51
CA LEU A 39 2.44 8.03 -12.86
C LEU A 39 3.94 8.29 -12.92
N ASN A 40 4.44 8.72 -14.08
CA ASN A 40 5.87 9.02 -14.24
C ASN A 40 6.30 10.15 -13.32
N GLN A 41 5.45 11.18 -13.18
CA GLN A 41 5.71 12.28 -12.26
C GLN A 41 5.71 11.82 -10.81
N MET A 42 4.75 10.97 -10.45
CA MET A 42 4.67 10.40 -9.10
C MET A 42 5.88 9.54 -8.78
N LYS A 43 6.35 8.76 -9.75
CA LYS A 43 7.53 7.92 -9.56
C LYS A 43 8.74 8.77 -9.19
N GLU A 44 8.94 9.88 -9.88
CA GLU A 44 10.03 10.79 -9.55
C GLU A 44 9.85 11.41 -8.17
N SER A 45 8.63 11.87 -7.89
CA SER A 45 8.31 12.53 -6.62
C SER A 45 8.51 11.59 -5.42
N PHE A 46 8.18 10.31 -5.57
CA PHE A 46 8.26 9.33 -4.49
C PHE A 46 9.50 8.43 -4.57
N SER A 47 10.50 8.76 -5.40
CA SER A 47 11.60 7.84 -5.72
C SER A 47 12.26 7.20 -4.49
N SER A 48 12.45 7.96 -3.41
CA SER A 48 13.08 7.45 -2.19
C SER A 48 12.05 6.98 -1.15
N ARG A 49 10.77 7.08 -1.48
CA ARG A 49 9.67 6.75 -0.55
C ARG A 49 8.78 5.65 -1.09
N ILE A 50 9.26 4.88 -2.05
CA ILE A 50 8.60 3.64 -2.51
C ILE A 50 9.30 2.51 -1.78
N LEU A 51 8.56 1.85 -0.90
CA LEU A 51 9.11 0.83 -0.01
C LEU A 51 9.15 -0.53 -0.70
N PRO A 52 10.34 -1.12 -0.87
CA PRO A 52 10.47 -2.38 -1.60
C PRO A 52 10.06 -3.57 -0.74
N ILE A 53 9.80 -4.70 -1.40
CA ILE A 53 9.67 -5.98 -0.73
C ILE A 53 11.07 -6.60 -0.67
N SER A 54 11.74 -6.37 0.44
CA SER A 54 13.08 -6.91 0.70
C SER A 54 12.98 -8.32 1.28
N VAL A 55 14.12 -8.94 1.51
CA VAL A 55 14.17 -10.21 2.23
C VAL A 55 13.54 -10.07 3.61
N ASP A 56 13.84 -8.98 4.32
CA ASP A 56 13.31 -8.75 5.65
C ASP A 56 11.77 -8.59 5.62
N VAL A 57 11.24 -7.87 4.65
CA VAL A 57 9.79 -7.75 4.48
C VAL A 57 9.17 -9.11 4.18
N SER A 58 9.82 -9.90 3.34
CA SER A 58 9.33 -11.24 2.98
C SER A 58 9.30 -12.17 4.19
N GLU A 59 10.30 -12.11 5.05
CA GLU A 59 10.32 -12.89 6.29
C GLU A 59 9.19 -12.43 7.21
N GLN A 60 8.99 -11.14 7.36
CA GLN A 60 7.89 -10.58 8.15
C GLN A 60 6.54 -11.05 7.60
N TRP A 61 6.40 -11.04 6.29
CA TRP A 61 5.20 -11.53 5.63
C TRP A 61 4.94 -13.00 5.95
N GLY A 62 5.98 -13.84 5.86
CA GLY A 62 5.84 -15.27 6.14
C GLY A 62 5.40 -15.52 7.58
N LEU A 63 6.03 -14.85 8.53
CA LEU A 63 5.68 -15.01 9.95
C LEU A 63 4.26 -14.51 10.24
N MET A 64 3.90 -13.38 9.70
CA MET A 64 2.58 -12.78 9.91
C MET A 64 1.47 -13.66 9.33
N THR A 65 1.63 -14.09 8.07
CA THR A 65 0.59 -14.87 7.41
C THR A 65 0.44 -16.26 8.01
N ALA A 66 1.56 -16.88 8.41
CA ALA A 66 1.50 -18.17 9.08
C ALA A 66 0.71 -18.07 10.40
N ASP A 67 0.96 -17.02 11.18
CA ASP A 67 0.23 -16.79 12.42
C ASP A 67 -1.25 -16.58 12.16
N LEU A 68 -1.59 -15.71 11.20
CA LEU A 68 -2.99 -15.41 10.87
C LEU A 68 -3.71 -16.67 10.38
N GLU A 69 -3.08 -17.45 9.51
CA GLU A 69 -3.68 -18.67 8.98
C GLU A 69 -3.94 -19.69 10.09
N SER A 70 -3.03 -19.78 11.07
CA SER A 70 -3.20 -20.67 12.20
C SER A 70 -4.42 -20.30 13.07
N ARG A 71 -4.84 -19.05 12.98
CA ARG A 71 -6.01 -18.55 13.70
C ARG A 71 -7.26 -18.44 12.81
N GLY A 72 -7.20 -19.00 11.60
CA GLY A 72 -8.31 -18.95 10.66
C GLY A 72 -8.55 -17.58 10.05
N LEU A 73 -7.54 -16.71 10.01
CA LEU A 73 -7.65 -15.32 9.57
C LEU A 73 -6.83 -15.08 8.30
N ALA A 74 -6.92 -15.98 7.32
CA ALA A 74 -6.16 -15.84 6.08
C ALA A 74 -6.51 -14.53 5.37
N MET A 75 -5.48 -13.91 4.76
CA MET A 75 -5.62 -12.65 4.03
C MET A 75 -5.33 -12.87 2.56
N PRO A 76 -5.96 -12.06 1.66
CA PRO A 76 -5.54 -12.04 0.26
C PRO A 76 -4.06 -11.69 0.15
N LEU A 77 -3.40 -12.25 -0.85
CA LEU A 77 -1.95 -12.12 -1.02
C LEU A 77 -1.50 -10.66 -1.08
N MET A 78 -2.08 -9.86 -1.95
CA MET A 78 -1.64 -8.46 -2.13
C MET A 78 -1.85 -7.65 -0.87
N VAL A 79 -2.98 -7.84 -0.20
CA VAL A 79 -3.29 -7.16 1.06
C VAL A 79 -2.26 -7.55 2.11
N SER A 80 -1.92 -8.82 2.21
CA SER A 80 -0.96 -9.29 3.20
C SER A 80 0.45 -8.75 2.95
N LEU A 81 0.85 -8.58 1.70
CA LEU A 81 2.16 -8.00 1.37
C LEU A 81 2.23 -6.52 1.72
N ILE A 82 1.17 -5.78 1.47
CA ILE A 82 1.10 -4.37 1.87
C ILE A 82 1.18 -4.25 3.39
N ALA A 83 0.44 -5.10 4.10
CA ALA A 83 0.45 -5.10 5.56
C ALA A 83 1.83 -5.43 6.13
N ALA A 84 2.50 -6.44 5.58
CA ALA A 84 3.83 -6.83 6.03
C ALA A 84 4.85 -5.71 5.79
N THR A 85 4.74 -5.03 4.66
CA THR A 85 5.59 -3.87 4.36
C THR A 85 5.40 -2.78 5.41
N ALA A 86 4.16 -2.42 5.70
CA ALA A 86 3.86 -1.40 6.69
C ALA A 86 4.34 -1.78 8.08
N ARG A 87 4.16 -3.05 8.47
CA ARG A 87 4.63 -3.53 9.77
C ARG A 87 6.14 -3.49 9.89
N HIS A 88 6.84 -3.93 8.85
CA HIS A 88 8.30 -3.95 8.86
C HIS A 88 8.88 -2.57 9.03
N TYR A 89 8.34 -1.59 8.33
CA TYR A 89 8.83 -0.22 8.39
C TYR A 89 8.17 0.60 9.50
N GLN A 90 7.29 -0.02 10.28
CA GLN A 90 6.58 0.63 11.40
C GLN A 90 5.79 1.86 10.95
N MET A 91 5.07 1.70 9.86
CA MET A 91 4.26 2.76 9.26
C MET A 91 2.80 2.62 9.64
N THR A 92 2.13 3.76 9.75
CA THR A 92 0.68 3.79 9.83
C THR A 92 0.13 3.60 8.43
N LEU A 93 -0.84 2.71 8.27
CA LEU A 93 -1.44 2.44 6.97
C LEU A 93 -2.67 3.32 6.77
N VAL A 94 -2.68 4.08 5.69
CA VAL A 94 -3.81 4.91 5.29
C VAL A 94 -4.60 4.14 4.24
N THR A 95 -5.84 3.78 4.54
CA THR A 95 -6.65 2.95 3.65
C THR A 95 -8.14 3.17 3.89
N ARG A 96 -8.95 3.08 2.83
CA ARG A 96 -10.41 3.02 2.93
C ARG A 96 -10.87 1.68 3.48
N ASN A 97 -10.06 0.63 3.27
CA ASN A 97 -10.45 -0.76 3.53
C ASN A 97 -9.90 -1.23 4.86
N VAL A 98 -10.23 -0.51 5.94
CA VAL A 98 -9.68 -0.83 7.27
C VAL A 98 -10.00 -2.25 7.69
N ASN A 99 -11.16 -2.79 7.30
CA ASN A 99 -11.52 -4.15 7.65
C ASN A 99 -10.57 -5.19 7.07
N ASP A 100 -9.98 -4.92 5.90
CA ASP A 100 -9.03 -5.85 5.28
C ASP A 100 -7.75 -5.99 6.11
N PHE A 101 -7.43 -4.99 6.93
CA PHE A 101 -6.19 -4.92 7.69
C PHE A 101 -6.38 -5.02 9.19
N LYS A 102 -7.61 -5.26 9.67
CA LYS A 102 -7.91 -5.17 11.11
C LYS A 102 -7.15 -6.16 11.97
N ASP A 103 -6.77 -7.31 11.42
CA ASP A 103 -6.09 -8.38 12.17
C ASP A 103 -4.57 -8.28 12.10
N THR A 104 -4.04 -7.22 11.51
CA THR A 104 -2.60 -7.07 11.27
C THR A 104 -1.86 -6.35 12.38
N GLN A 105 -2.59 -5.82 13.36
CA GLN A 105 -2.02 -5.02 14.46
C GLN A 105 -1.36 -3.73 13.97
N LEU A 106 -1.75 -3.26 12.80
CA LEU A 106 -1.29 -1.99 12.27
C LEU A 106 -2.14 -0.86 12.81
N GLN A 107 -1.54 0.31 12.93
CA GLN A 107 -2.30 1.53 13.12
C GLN A 107 -2.90 1.92 11.77
N LEU A 108 -4.22 2.08 11.74
CA LEU A 108 -4.96 2.32 10.51
C LEU A 108 -5.64 3.68 10.55
N ILE A 109 -5.62 4.38 9.43
CA ILE A 109 -6.34 5.64 9.27
C ILE A 109 -7.19 5.52 8.00
N ASN A 110 -8.49 5.80 8.14
CA ASN A 110 -9.39 5.90 7.00
C ASN A 110 -9.61 7.38 6.69
N PRO A 111 -8.97 7.92 5.63
CA PRO A 111 -9.06 9.34 5.34
C PRO A 111 -10.47 9.79 4.98
N TRP A 112 -11.32 8.87 4.51
CA TRP A 112 -12.70 9.22 4.15
C TRP A 112 -13.56 9.48 5.37
N GLN A 113 -13.28 8.81 6.49
CA GLN A 113 -13.99 9.06 7.74
C GLN A 113 -13.47 10.28 8.46
N GLU A 114 -12.19 10.56 8.33
CA GLU A 114 -11.54 11.67 9.01
C GLU A 114 -12.03 13.03 8.50
N TYR A 115 -12.58 13.09 7.31
CA TYR A 115 -13.01 14.35 6.69
C TYR A 115 -14.50 14.63 6.83
N LYS A 116 -15.19 13.93 7.67
CA LYS A 116 -16.61 14.18 7.92
C LYS A 116 -16.84 15.29 8.93
#